data_0832181aa2530c8776c4342d3c0ec791
#
_entry.id   0832181aa2530c8776c4342d3c0ec791
#
_cell.length_a   1.000
_cell.length_b   1.000
_cell.length_c   1.000
_cell.angle_alpha   90.00
_cell.angle_beta   90.00
_cell.angle_gamma   90.00
#
_symmetry.space_group_name_H-M   'P 1'
#
loop_
_entity.id
_entity.type
_entity.pdbx_description
1 polymer ?
#
loop_
_entity_poly.entity_id
_entity_poly.type
_entity_poly.pdbx_seq_one_letter_code
_entity_poly.pdbx_strand_id
1 'polypeptide(L)'
;MPEEYVKEKKIVDKSKEEMNKMLVQSIIHTNNNIEVAQKNYEFAEGEMIDYYLYTIKANQSKLNYLIKKSKKNGIELNRIEKLQLINFDENQVV
;
A
#
# COMPACT_ATOMS: atom_id res chain seq x y z
N MET A 1 -10.19 -23.87 -22.83
CA MET A 1 -11.24 -23.33 -23.67
C MET A 1 -10.78 -22.05 -24.31
N PRO A 2 -10.76 -22.02 -25.66
CA PRO A 2 -10.08 -20.92 -26.36
C PRO A 2 -10.69 -19.53 -26.14
N GLU A 3 -12.00 -19.46 -26.00
CA GLU A 3 -12.69 -18.17 -25.82
C GLU A 3 -12.43 -17.57 -24.46
N GLU A 4 -12.43 -18.37 -23.41
CA GLU A 4 -12.10 -17.93 -22.07
C GLU A 4 -10.65 -17.47 -21.98
N TYR A 5 -9.76 -18.18 -22.66
CA TYR A 5 -8.35 -17.85 -22.71
C TYR A 5 -8.10 -16.51 -23.40
N VAL A 6 -8.82 -16.25 -24.48
CA VAL A 6 -8.73 -14.98 -25.24
C VAL A 6 -9.30 -13.82 -24.43
N LYS A 7 -10.40 -14.05 -23.70
CA LYS A 7 -10.98 -13.07 -22.78
C LYS A 7 -10.02 -12.77 -21.64
N GLU A 8 -9.35 -13.77 -21.12
CA GLU A 8 -8.34 -13.59 -20.08
C GLU A 8 -7.19 -12.70 -20.56
N LYS A 9 -6.73 -12.85 -21.79
CA LYS A 9 -5.68 -11.98 -22.34
C LYS A 9 -6.10 -10.53 -22.44
N LYS A 10 -7.32 -10.25 -22.86
CA LYS A 10 -7.88 -8.89 -22.93
C LYS A 10 -8.08 -8.30 -21.53
N ILE A 11 -8.52 -9.13 -20.60
CA ILE A 11 -8.69 -8.75 -19.20
C ILE A 11 -7.33 -8.50 -18.57
N VAL A 12 -6.29 -9.25 -18.93
CA VAL A 12 -4.93 -9.07 -18.42
C VAL A 12 -4.37 -7.69 -18.79
N ASP A 13 -4.62 -7.19 -19.99
CA ASP A 13 -4.14 -5.87 -20.40
C ASP A 13 -4.85 -4.73 -19.64
N LYS A 14 -6.16 -4.81 -19.48
CA LYS A 14 -6.91 -3.88 -18.62
C LYS A 14 -6.56 -4.08 -17.15
N SER A 15 -6.39 -5.33 -16.74
CA SER A 15 -6.08 -5.68 -15.36
C SER A 15 -4.69 -5.22 -14.95
N LYS A 16 -3.76 -5.04 -15.89
CA LYS A 16 -2.41 -4.54 -15.60
C LYS A 16 -2.44 -3.10 -15.10
N GLU A 17 -3.21 -2.22 -15.75
CA GLU A 17 -3.40 -0.85 -15.29
C GLU A 17 -4.16 -0.79 -13.97
N GLU A 18 -5.20 -1.61 -13.84
CA GLU A 18 -5.95 -1.71 -12.59
C GLU A 18 -5.10 -2.26 -11.46
N MET A 19 -4.27 -3.27 -11.73
CA MET A 19 -3.35 -3.84 -10.75
C MET A 19 -2.32 -2.80 -10.29
N ASN A 20 -1.79 -2.00 -11.21
CA ASN A 20 -0.87 -0.93 -10.87
C ASN A 20 -1.53 0.12 -9.98
N LYS A 21 -2.77 0.47 -10.29
CA LYS A 21 -3.58 1.39 -9.51
C LYS A 21 -3.84 0.86 -8.11
N MET A 22 -4.22 -0.40 -8.01
CA MET A 22 -4.43 -1.08 -6.73
C MET A 22 -3.15 -1.16 -5.93
N LEU A 23 -2.02 -1.37 -6.59
CA LEU A 23 -0.71 -1.45 -5.96
C LEU A 23 -0.34 -0.12 -5.31
N VAL A 24 -0.54 1.00 -6.02
CA VAL A 24 -0.31 2.34 -5.48
C VAL A 24 -1.24 2.61 -4.29
N GLN A 25 -2.51 2.27 -4.42
CA GLN A 25 -3.48 2.43 -3.32
C GLN A 25 -3.08 1.60 -2.10
N SER A 26 -2.59 0.38 -2.31
CA SER A 26 -2.11 -0.48 -1.23
C SER A 26 -0.89 0.12 -0.52
N ILE A 27 0.02 0.75 -1.26
CA ILE A 27 1.18 1.42 -0.69
C ILE A 27 0.73 2.56 0.22
N ILE A 28 -0.19 3.40 -0.26
CA ILE A 28 -0.71 4.52 0.51
C ILE A 28 -1.42 4.02 1.77
N HIS A 29 -2.27 3.02 1.61
CA HIS A 29 -3.02 2.43 2.72
C HIS A 29 -2.10 1.80 3.77
N THR A 30 -1.09 1.05 3.32
CA THR A 30 -0.11 0.42 4.21
C THR A 30 0.70 1.47 4.98
N ASN A 31 1.11 2.53 4.30
CA ASN A 31 1.83 3.64 4.95
C ASN A 31 0.96 4.34 6.00
N ASN A 32 -0.31 4.56 5.70
CA ASN A 32 -1.26 5.13 6.66
C ASN A 32 -1.45 4.21 7.87
N ASN A 33 -1.51 2.92 7.65
CA ASN A 33 -1.62 1.95 8.75
C ASN A 33 -0.41 2.00 9.68
N ILE A 34 0.79 2.19 9.13
CA ILE A 34 2.00 2.36 9.93
C ILE A 34 1.90 3.61 10.80
N GLU A 35 1.50 4.73 10.20
CA GLU A 35 1.37 6.01 10.92
C GLU A 35 0.36 5.91 12.05
N VAL A 36 -0.79 5.31 11.79
CA VAL A 36 -1.84 5.11 12.82
C VAL A 36 -1.32 4.21 13.93
N ALA A 37 -0.64 3.13 13.59
CA ALA A 37 -0.08 2.21 14.59
C ALA A 37 1.00 2.90 15.44
N GLN A 38 1.83 3.75 14.84
CA GLN A 38 2.85 4.53 15.56
C GLN A 38 2.21 5.50 16.55
N LYS A 39 1.15 6.18 16.16
CA LYS A 39 0.41 7.08 17.05
C LYS A 39 -0.23 6.31 18.22
N ASN A 40 -0.85 5.20 17.92
CA ASN A 40 -1.47 4.37 18.94
C ASN A 40 -0.45 3.74 19.89
N TYR A 41 0.73 3.40 19.36
CA TYR A 41 1.81 2.87 20.17
C TYR A 41 2.24 3.83 21.29
N GLU A 42 2.21 5.13 21.04
CA GLU A 42 2.58 6.13 22.04
C GLU A 42 1.72 6.06 23.29
N PHE A 43 0.48 5.61 23.16
CA PHE A 43 -0.48 5.52 24.26
C PHE A 43 -0.75 4.07 24.67
N ALA A 44 -0.04 3.11 24.09
CA ALA A 44 -0.30 1.71 24.35
C ALA A 44 0.20 1.29 25.73
N GLU A 45 -0.52 0.38 26.34
CA GLU A 45 -0.17 -0.20 27.64
C GLU A 45 -0.28 -1.72 27.58
N GLY A 46 0.54 -2.40 28.37
CA GLY A 46 0.49 -3.84 28.51
C GLY A 46 0.69 -4.57 27.18
N GLU A 47 -0.17 -5.52 26.90
CA GLU A 47 -0.10 -6.36 25.69
C GLU A 47 -0.28 -5.57 24.39
N MET A 48 -0.90 -4.40 24.46
CA MET A 48 -1.09 -3.56 23.28
C MET A 48 0.21 -2.97 22.75
N ILE A 49 1.23 -2.84 23.59
CA ILE A 49 2.56 -2.41 23.15
C ILE A 49 3.10 -3.38 22.10
N ASP A 50 3.05 -4.67 22.39
CA ASP A 50 3.50 -5.70 21.44
C ASP A 50 2.62 -5.74 20.21
N TYR A 51 1.32 -5.60 20.38
CA TYR A 51 0.38 -5.58 19.25
C TYR A 51 0.76 -4.50 18.22
N TYR A 52 0.98 -3.28 18.68
CA TYR A 52 1.33 -2.19 17.77
C TYR A 52 2.73 -2.32 17.20
N LEU A 53 3.69 -2.83 17.96
CA LEU A 53 5.03 -3.12 17.45
C LEU A 53 5.00 -4.14 16.34
N TYR A 54 4.26 -5.23 16.51
CA TYR A 54 4.12 -6.25 15.47
C TYR A 54 3.36 -5.73 14.26
N THR A 55 2.32 -4.92 14.50
CA THR A 55 1.56 -4.28 13.41
C THR A 55 2.46 -3.38 12.58
N ILE A 56 3.29 -2.56 13.21
CA ILE A 56 4.25 -1.69 12.52
C ILE A 56 5.22 -2.52 11.69
N LYS A 57 5.83 -3.53 12.28
CA LYS A 57 6.79 -4.40 11.59
C LYS A 57 6.17 -5.14 10.41
N ALA A 58 4.97 -5.69 10.61
CA ALA A 58 4.25 -6.40 9.56
C ALA A 58 3.94 -5.49 8.38
N ASN A 59 3.48 -4.27 8.65
CA ASN A 59 3.18 -3.30 7.60
C ASN A 59 4.44 -2.75 6.93
N GLN A 60 5.54 -2.61 7.64
CA GLN A 60 6.81 -2.23 7.03
C GLN A 60 7.30 -3.27 6.05
N SER A 61 7.19 -4.55 6.38
CA SER A 61 7.53 -5.65 5.48
C SER A 61 6.63 -5.65 4.25
N LYS A 62 5.33 -5.44 4.45
CA LYS A 62 4.36 -5.33 3.37
C LYS A 62 4.68 -4.15 2.46
N LEU A 63 4.99 -3.00 3.05
CA LEU A 63 5.34 -1.80 2.30
C LEU A 63 6.58 -2.02 1.43
N ASN A 64 7.63 -2.63 1.98
CA ASN A 64 8.84 -2.95 1.24
C ASN A 64 8.56 -3.87 0.05
N TYR A 65 7.72 -4.88 0.26
CA TYR A 65 7.30 -5.78 -0.82
C TYR A 65 6.56 -5.03 -1.91
N LEU A 66 5.61 -4.18 -1.53
CA LEU A 66 4.80 -3.42 -2.47
C LEU A 66 5.64 -2.43 -3.27
N ILE A 67 6.60 -1.77 -2.65
CA ILE A 67 7.50 -0.83 -3.32
C ILE A 67 8.37 -1.56 -4.33
N LYS A 68 8.93 -2.70 -3.96
CA LYS A 68 9.73 -3.53 -4.89
C LYS A 68 8.90 -4.00 -6.08
N LYS A 69 7.69 -4.42 -5.83
CA LYS A 69 6.76 -4.85 -6.88
C LYS A 69 6.40 -3.71 -7.81
N SER A 70 6.19 -2.51 -7.25
CA SER A 70 5.90 -1.30 -8.03
C SER A 70 7.05 -0.95 -8.97
N LYS A 71 8.27 -1.03 -8.50
CA LYS A 71 9.47 -0.80 -9.32
C LYS A 71 9.56 -1.79 -10.47
N LYS A 72 9.28 -3.06 -10.20
CA LYS A 72 9.25 -4.11 -11.23
C LYS A 72 8.20 -3.81 -12.30
N ASN A 73 7.09 -3.23 -11.90
CA ASN A 73 5.99 -2.90 -12.82
C ASN A 73 6.15 -1.54 -13.50
N GLY A 74 7.28 -0.87 -13.29
CA GLY A 74 7.59 0.41 -13.93
C GLY A 74 6.83 1.60 -13.37
N ILE A 75 6.32 1.49 -12.14
CA ILE A 75 5.61 2.61 -11.50
C ILE A 75 6.63 3.60 -10.95
N GLU A 76 6.47 4.87 -11.31
CA GLU A 76 7.35 5.93 -10.85
C GLU A 76 7.15 6.23 -9.37
N LEU A 77 8.25 6.23 -8.62
CA LEU A 77 8.25 6.54 -7.19
C LEU A 77 7.74 7.95 -6.90
N ASN A 78 8.05 8.90 -7.77
CA ASN A 78 7.58 10.28 -7.63
C ASN A 78 6.07 10.39 -7.58
N ARG A 79 5.38 9.57 -8.36
CA ARG A 79 3.92 9.51 -8.36
C ARG A 79 3.39 9.01 -7.02
N ILE A 80 4.05 8.00 -6.46
CA ILE A 80 3.68 7.43 -5.16
C ILE A 80 3.92 8.46 -4.06
N GLU A 81 5.05 9.15 -4.08
CA GLU A 81 5.38 10.20 -3.12
C GLU A 81 4.39 11.35 -3.16
N LYS A 82 3.99 11.80 -4.35
CA LYS A 82 2.98 12.85 -4.51
C LYS A 82 1.65 12.44 -3.91
N LEU A 83 1.23 11.21 -4.14
CA LEU A 83 -0.03 10.68 -3.60
C LEU A 83 0.04 10.56 -2.08
N GLN A 84 1.18 10.17 -1.54
CA GLN A 84 1.40 10.10 -0.09
C GLN A 84 1.35 11.48 0.55
N LEU A 85 1.96 12.48 -0.09
CA LEU A 85 1.94 13.87 0.39
C LEU A 85 0.52 14.44 0.41
N ILE A 86 -0.26 14.22 -0.64
CA ILE A 86 -1.66 14.64 -0.72
C ILE A 86 -2.46 14.00 0.41
N ASN A 87 -2.27 12.71 0.61
CA ASN A 87 -2.96 11.96 1.66
C ASN A 87 -2.57 12.44 3.07
N PHE A 88 -1.30 12.76 3.25
CA PHE A 88 -0.78 13.32 4.49
C PHE A 88 -1.39 14.69 4.79
N ASP A 89 -1.46 15.56 3.78
CA ASP A 89 -2.07 16.88 3.92
C ASP A 89 -3.56 16.79 4.27
N GLU A 90 -4.30 15.88 3.65
CA GLU A 90 -5.70 15.62 3.98
C GLU A 90 -5.86 15.19 5.43
N ASN A 91 -4.98 14.34 5.92
CA ASN A 91 -5.01 13.87 7.30
C ASN A 91 -4.66 14.97 8.30
N GLN A 92 -3.87 15.96 7.90
CA GLN A 92 -3.51 17.10 8.76
C GLN A 92 -4.63 18.12 8.86
N VAL A 93 -5.44 18.26 7.83
CA VAL A 93 -6.55 19.22 7.80
C VAL A 93 -7.70 18.79 8.71
N VAL A 94 -7.78 17.51 9.02
CA VAL A 94 -8.78 16.97 9.93
C VAL A 94 -8.29 17.02 11.38
#